data_8ad14c4f0e58580634da4df50c1741c0
#
_entry.id   8ad14c4f0e58580634da4df50c1741c0
#
_cell.length_a   1.000
_cell.length_b   1.000
_cell.length_c   1.000
_cell.angle_alpha   90.00
_cell.angle_beta   90.00
_cell.angle_gamma   90.00
#
_symmetry.space_group_name_H-M   'P 1'
#
loop_
_entity.id
_entity.type
_entity.pdbx_description
1 polymer ?
#
loop_
_entity_poly.entity_id
_entity_poly.type
_entity_poly.pdbx_seq_one_letter_code
_entity_poly.pdbx_strand_id
1 'polypeptide(L)'
;PTDRYFTNVAWAPDEKTIYMIELNRDQTDGELVEYDAKTGKKIRTLFAEHDDKYFEPCAPIQFLPWDSSKFIYLSRRDGYNHIYLSNTDGKLLKQLTKGEWEVFDIIGFNKSAKSVIYSSNEASPIQKNICTVGMNGKHSVIGNATGWHSAKLSNSGEYILDYYSSPTIARNIDVC
;
A
#
# COMPACT_ATOMS: atom_id res chain seq x y z
N PRO A 1 27.08 8.08 -14.69
CA PRO A 1 25.74 8.01 -14.11
C PRO A 1 25.37 6.54 -13.95
N THR A 2 24.97 6.13 -12.76
CA THR A 2 24.46 4.77 -12.53
C THR A 2 23.13 4.64 -13.24
N ASP A 3 23.02 3.69 -14.17
CA ASP A 3 21.81 3.40 -14.93
C ASP A 3 20.80 2.74 -13.98
N ARG A 4 19.67 3.43 -13.68
CA ARG A 4 18.63 2.97 -12.77
C ARG A 4 17.27 3.51 -13.17
N TYR A 5 16.22 2.90 -12.69
CA TYR A 5 14.86 3.38 -12.83
C TYR A 5 14.43 4.17 -11.58
N PHE A 6 13.61 5.18 -11.80
CA PHE A 6 12.95 5.95 -10.75
C PHE A 6 11.44 5.72 -10.86
N THR A 7 10.83 5.22 -9.81
CA THR A 7 9.41 4.86 -9.81
C THR A 7 8.76 5.15 -8.45
N ASN A 8 7.45 4.99 -8.37
CA ASN A 8 6.67 5.07 -7.13
C ASN A 8 6.89 6.38 -6.36
N VAL A 9 6.72 7.49 -7.05
CA VAL A 9 6.93 8.83 -6.50
C VAL A 9 5.80 9.19 -5.52
N ALA A 10 6.18 9.64 -4.32
CA ALA A 10 5.27 10.16 -3.31
C ALA A 10 5.78 11.48 -2.74
N TRP A 11 4.88 12.44 -2.53
CA TRP A 11 5.19 13.67 -1.82
C TRP A 11 5.08 13.47 -0.31
N ALA A 12 6.01 14.08 0.44
CA ALA A 12 5.80 14.25 1.87
C ALA A 12 4.59 15.18 2.11
N PRO A 13 3.85 15.01 3.23
CA PRO A 13 2.69 15.85 3.54
C PRO A 13 2.98 17.34 3.68
N ASP A 14 4.23 17.73 3.94
CA ASP A 14 4.68 19.12 4.04
C ASP A 14 5.22 19.68 2.72
N GLU A 15 5.21 18.88 1.64
CA GLU A 15 5.66 19.22 0.29
C GLU A 15 7.15 19.62 0.17
N LYS A 16 7.97 19.33 1.20
CA LYS A 16 9.39 19.68 1.21
C LYS A 16 10.28 18.58 0.65
N THR A 17 9.83 17.34 0.72
CA THR A 17 10.57 16.18 0.25
C THR A 17 9.73 15.30 -0.65
N ILE A 18 10.41 14.53 -1.51
CA ILE A 18 9.85 13.55 -2.41
C ILE A 18 10.49 12.21 -2.09
N TYR A 19 9.67 11.17 -2.03
CA TYR A 19 10.10 9.79 -1.86
C TYR A 19 9.91 9.04 -3.16
N MET A 20 10.89 8.25 -3.55
CA MET A 20 10.77 7.38 -4.72
C MET A 20 11.61 6.12 -4.56
N ILE A 21 11.26 5.09 -5.31
CA ILE A 21 12.09 3.88 -5.42
C ILE A 21 13.12 4.10 -6.53
N GLU A 22 14.40 3.97 -6.18
CA GLU A 22 15.49 3.75 -7.11
C GLU A 22 15.65 2.25 -7.32
N LEU A 23 15.44 1.77 -8.55
CA LEU A 23 15.54 0.36 -8.91
C LEU A 23 16.75 0.15 -9.81
N ASN A 24 17.57 -0.86 -9.51
CA ASN A 24 18.71 -1.22 -10.36
C ASN A 24 18.24 -1.71 -11.73
N ARG A 25 19.18 -1.79 -12.68
CA ARG A 25 18.86 -2.18 -14.07
C ARG A 25 18.35 -3.62 -14.19
N ASP A 26 18.85 -4.50 -13.35
CA ASP A 26 18.47 -5.92 -13.32
C ASP A 26 17.12 -6.14 -12.60
N GLN A 27 16.57 -5.09 -11.98
CA GLN A 27 15.31 -5.10 -11.23
C GLN A 27 15.29 -6.13 -10.07
N THR A 28 16.43 -6.28 -9.42
CA THR A 28 16.57 -7.14 -8.23
C THR A 28 16.68 -6.34 -6.94
N ASP A 29 17.15 -5.09 -7.03
CA ASP A 29 17.43 -4.24 -5.88
C ASP A 29 16.68 -2.92 -5.99
N GLY A 30 15.87 -2.61 -4.99
CA GLY A 30 15.15 -1.35 -4.87
C GLY A 30 15.49 -0.62 -3.58
N GLU A 31 15.72 0.69 -3.66
CA GLU A 31 15.96 1.57 -2.52
C GLU A 31 14.83 2.60 -2.42
N LEU A 32 14.20 2.75 -1.25
CA LEU A 32 13.35 3.91 -0.97
C LEU A 32 14.25 5.09 -0.60
N VAL A 33 14.20 6.14 -1.40
CA VAL A 33 15.08 7.30 -1.29
C VAL A 33 14.26 8.56 -1.07
N GLU A 34 14.75 9.43 -0.20
CA GLU A 34 14.22 10.76 0.09
C GLU A 34 15.04 11.83 -0.64
N TYR A 35 14.36 12.74 -1.32
CA TYR A 35 14.92 13.85 -2.07
C TYR A 35 14.37 15.19 -1.59
N ASP A 36 15.21 16.21 -1.58
CA ASP A 36 14.78 17.60 -1.38
C ASP A 36 13.97 18.06 -2.60
N ALA A 37 12.73 18.47 -2.39
CA ALA A 37 11.79 18.82 -3.48
C ALA A 37 12.20 20.07 -4.24
N LYS A 38 12.94 21.00 -3.60
CA LYS A 38 13.36 22.27 -4.21
C LYS A 38 14.62 22.12 -5.07
N THR A 39 15.55 21.30 -4.62
CA THR A 39 16.89 21.18 -5.25
C THR A 39 17.07 19.90 -6.04
N GLY A 40 16.19 18.89 -5.84
CA GLY A 40 16.32 17.55 -6.42
C GLY A 40 17.50 16.74 -5.86
N LYS A 41 18.13 17.20 -4.77
CA LYS A 41 19.26 16.48 -4.17
C LYS A 41 18.78 15.31 -3.32
N LYS A 42 19.45 14.16 -3.47
CA LYS A 42 19.28 13.00 -2.59
C LYS A 42 19.65 13.39 -1.16
N ILE A 43 18.72 13.20 -0.22
CA ILE A 43 18.93 13.41 1.21
C ILE A 43 19.49 12.14 1.84
N ARG A 44 18.77 11.02 1.67
CA ARG A 44 19.16 9.72 2.24
C ARG A 44 18.41 8.56 1.59
N THR A 45 18.93 7.36 1.77
CA THR A 45 18.19 6.10 1.57
C THR A 45 17.54 5.70 2.89
N LEU A 46 16.25 5.39 2.88
CA LEU A 46 15.50 4.96 4.06
C LEU A 46 15.69 3.47 4.33
N PHE A 47 15.47 2.66 3.30
CA PHE A 47 15.71 1.22 3.33
C PHE A 47 15.96 0.67 1.92
N ALA A 48 16.49 -0.53 1.84
CA ALA A 48 16.64 -1.28 0.60
C ALA A 48 15.92 -2.63 0.72
N GLU A 49 15.44 -3.13 -0.41
CA GLU A 49 14.90 -4.47 -0.56
C GLU A 49 15.57 -5.16 -1.74
N HIS A 50 15.71 -6.47 -1.62
CA HIS A 50 16.30 -7.34 -2.63
C HIS A 50 15.39 -8.54 -2.88
N ASP A 51 15.30 -8.96 -4.14
CA ASP A 51 14.71 -10.23 -4.55
C ASP A 51 15.61 -10.86 -5.61
N ASP A 52 16.01 -12.10 -5.40
CA ASP A 52 16.93 -12.84 -6.31
C ASP A 52 16.39 -13.02 -7.73
N LYS A 53 15.09 -12.87 -7.92
CA LYS A 53 14.42 -13.06 -9.22
C LYS A 53 13.96 -11.72 -9.80
N TYR A 54 13.09 -11.04 -9.08
CA TYR A 54 12.45 -9.83 -9.58
C TYR A 54 11.82 -9.03 -8.46
N PHE A 55 12.37 -7.85 -8.18
CA PHE A 55 11.79 -6.88 -7.25
C PHE A 55 10.83 -5.96 -8.00
N GLU A 56 9.53 -6.05 -7.71
CA GLU A 56 8.49 -5.20 -8.28
C GLU A 56 7.90 -4.28 -7.22
N PRO A 57 8.22 -2.97 -7.23
CA PRO A 57 7.58 -2.01 -6.33
C PRO A 57 6.13 -1.79 -6.75
N CYS A 58 5.19 -2.29 -5.95
CA CYS A 58 3.76 -2.35 -6.32
C CYS A 58 3.06 -0.99 -6.34
N ALA A 59 3.41 -0.09 -5.41
CA ALA A 59 2.77 1.22 -5.28
C ALA A 59 3.67 2.22 -4.55
N PRO A 60 3.45 3.54 -4.74
CA PRO A 60 4.08 4.57 -3.91
C PRO A 60 3.76 4.39 -2.42
N ILE A 61 4.67 4.83 -1.56
CA ILE A 61 4.38 4.91 -0.12
C ILE A 61 3.21 5.86 0.12
N GLN A 62 2.44 5.60 1.18
CA GLN A 62 1.32 6.46 1.56
C GLN A 62 1.47 6.88 3.02
N PHE A 63 1.59 8.19 3.26
CA PHE A 63 1.67 8.74 4.60
C PHE A 63 0.35 8.58 5.35
N LEU A 64 0.42 8.32 6.65
CA LEU A 64 -0.78 8.24 7.48
C LEU A 64 -1.39 9.64 7.63
N PRO A 65 -2.67 9.85 7.30
CA PRO A 65 -3.28 11.18 7.37
C PRO A 65 -3.47 11.73 8.79
N TRP A 66 -3.25 10.90 9.81
CA TRP A 66 -3.28 11.27 11.24
C TRP A 66 -1.90 11.29 11.90
N ASP A 67 -0.83 10.91 11.17
CA ASP A 67 0.55 10.89 11.69
C ASP A 67 1.54 10.94 10.53
N SER A 68 1.92 12.15 10.13
CA SER A 68 2.84 12.38 9.00
C SER A 68 4.27 11.88 9.22
N SER A 69 4.61 11.44 10.44
CA SER A 69 5.91 10.80 10.73
C SER A 69 5.94 9.31 10.36
N LYS A 70 4.82 8.78 9.84
CA LYS A 70 4.66 7.38 9.47
C LYS A 70 4.02 7.23 8.11
N PHE A 71 4.38 6.16 7.43
CA PHE A 71 3.80 5.77 6.15
C PHE A 71 3.59 4.25 6.08
N ILE A 72 2.72 3.84 5.19
CA ILE A 72 2.56 2.44 4.79
C ILE A 72 3.10 2.23 3.37
N TYR A 73 3.51 1.01 3.09
CA TYR A 73 3.94 0.57 1.77
C TYR A 73 3.66 -0.92 1.57
N LEU A 74 3.63 -1.33 0.31
CA LEU A 74 3.47 -2.72 -0.09
C LEU A 74 4.83 -3.36 -0.34
N SER A 75 5.03 -4.59 0.14
CA SER A 75 6.26 -5.34 -0.06
C SER A 75 5.99 -6.84 -0.08
N ARG A 76 6.76 -7.56 -0.90
CA ARG A 76 6.73 -9.02 -1.03
C ARG A 76 7.83 -9.72 -0.23
N ARG A 77 8.47 -9.04 0.71
CA ARG A 77 9.64 -9.53 1.47
C ARG A 77 9.43 -10.84 2.22
N ASP A 78 8.19 -11.25 2.47
CA ASP A 78 7.82 -12.53 3.10
C ASP A 78 7.19 -13.53 2.13
N GLY A 79 7.28 -13.27 0.81
CA GLY A 79 6.77 -14.13 -0.27
C GLY A 79 5.42 -13.71 -0.84
N TYR A 80 4.64 -12.90 -0.13
CA TYR A 80 3.35 -12.36 -0.56
C TYR A 80 3.29 -10.86 -0.39
N ASN A 81 2.46 -10.18 -1.20
CA ASN A 81 2.33 -8.73 -1.13
C ASN A 81 1.51 -8.31 0.08
N HIS A 82 2.15 -7.66 1.05
CA HIS A 82 1.54 -7.23 2.31
C HIS A 82 1.80 -5.77 2.64
N ILE A 83 0.99 -5.24 3.58
CA ILE A 83 1.08 -3.87 4.07
C ILE A 83 2.06 -3.82 5.24
N TYR A 84 3.07 -2.96 5.10
CA TYR A 84 4.07 -2.67 6.13
C TYR A 84 3.96 -1.22 6.59
N LEU A 85 4.12 -1.00 7.89
CA LEU A 85 4.16 0.32 8.54
C LEU A 85 5.60 0.67 8.88
N SER A 86 6.07 1.82 8.41
CA SER A 86 7.39 2.38 8.77
C SER A 86 7.26 3.82 9.25
N ASN A 87 8.30 4.30 9.92
CA ASN A 87 8.45 5.72 10.19
C ASN A 87 9.32 6.41 9.10
N THR A 88 9.33 7.73 9.11
CA THR A 88 10.10 8.54 8.17
C THR A 88 11.63 8.42 8.34
N ASP A 89 12.12 7.78 9.42
CA ASP A 89 13.54 7.44 9.57
C ASP A 89 13.92 6.12 8.87
N GLY A 90 12.94 5.46 8.21
CA GLY A 90 13.15 4.20 7.49
C GLY A 90 13.04 2.96 8.37
N LYS A 91 12.69 3.12 9.67
CA LYS A 91 12.53 1.97 10.57
C LYS A 91 11.20 1.29 10.31
N LEU A 92 11.24 -0.01 10.00
CA LEU A 92 10.07 -0.87 10.00
C LEU A 92 9.49 -0.97 11.41
N LEU A 93 8.23 -0.57 11.57
CA LEU A 93 7.53 -0.61 12.85
C LEU A 93 6.69 -1.87 12.99
N LYS A 94 6.00 -2.26 11.90
CA LYS A 94 5.09 -3.41 11.93
C LYS A 94 4.73 -3.90 10.53
N GLN A 95 4.52 -5.21 10.38
CA GLN A 95 3.76 -5.80 9.30
C GLN A 95 2.28 -5.80 9.72
N LEU A 96 1.42 -5.13 8.94
CA LEU A 96 0.00 -4.98 9.29
C LEU A 96 -0.85 -6.15 8.79
N THR A 97 -0.51 -6.71 7.62
CA THR A 97 -1.20 -7.88 7.04
C THR A 97 -0.19 -9.01 6.83
N LYS A 98 -0.64 -10.28 6.96
CA LYS A 98 0.24 -11.45 6.86
C LYS A 98 -0.56 -12.68 6.47
N GLY A 99 0.04 -13.57 5.67
CA GLY A 99 -0.55 -14.85 5.27
C GLY A 99 -0.12 -15.30 3.88
N GLU A 100 -0.62 -16.42 3.41
CA GLU A 100 -0.38 -16.94 2.06
C GLU A 100 -1.41 -16.38 1.07
N TRP A 101 -1.48 -15.05 0.98
CA TRP A 101 -2.43 -14.31 0.17
C TRP A 101 -1.87 -12.91 -0.17
N GLU A 102 -2.50 -12.22 -1.11
CA GLU A 102 -2.02 -10.95 -1.65
C GLU A 102 -2.91 -9.78 -1.27
N VAL A 103 -2.32 -8.68 -0.88
CA VAL A 103 -2.92 -7.35 -0.97
C VAL A 103 -2.75 -6.87 -2.41
N PHE A 104 -3.86 -6.52 -3.07
CA PHE A 104 -3.81 -5.98 -4.44
C PHE A 104 -3.57 -4.48 -4.46
N ASP A 105 -4.39 -3.73 -3.71
CA ASP A 105 -4.35 -2.27 -3.71
C ASP A 105 -4.62 -1.71 -2.31
N ILE A 106 -3.99 -0.58 -1.99
CA ILE A 106 -4.40 0.28 -0.89
C ILE A 106 -5.43 1.27 -1.46
N ILE A 107 -6.68 1.17 -1.00
CA ILE A 107 -7.81 2.00 -1.47
C ILE A 107 -7.76 3.37 -0.79
N GLY A 108 -7.36 3.41 0.49
CA GLY A 108 -7.22 4.63 1.26
C GLY A 108 -7.29 4.41 2.76
N PHE A 109 -7.76 5.44 3.47
CA PHE A 109 -7.75 5.47 4.94
C PHE A 109 -9.11 5.86 5.50
N ASN A 110 -9.54 5.18 6.56
CA ASN A 110 -10.55 5.71 7.47
C ASN A 110 -9.83 6.51 8.57
N LYS A 111 -9.99 7.84 8.54
CA LYS A 111 -9.26 8.74 9.44
C LYS A 111 -9.74 8.66 10.87
N SER A 112 -11.06 8.49 11.09
CA SER A 112 -11.66 8.40 12.42
C SER A 112 -11.32 7.08 13.11
N ALA A 113 -11.37 5.97 12.38
CA ALA A 113 -10.98 4.64 12.88
C ALA A 113 -9.46 4.40 12.89
N LYS A 114 -8.66 5.28 12.27
CA LYS A 114 -7.21 5.13 12.08
C LYS A 114 -6.86 3.77 11.46
N SER A 115 -7.53 3.42 10.37
CA SER A 115 -7.35 2.16 9.67
C SER A 115 -7.08 2.35 8.19
N VAL A 116 -6.41 1.35 7.60
CA VAL A 116 -6.16 1.25 6.16
C VAL A 116 -7.27 0.44 5.52
N ILE A 117 -7.79 0.92 4.39
CA ILE A 117 -8.75 0.21 3.56
C ILE A 117 -8.00 -0.31 2.33
N TYR A 118 -8.11 -1.59 2.07
CA TYR A 118 -7.35 -2.27 1.02
C TYR A 118 -8.19 -3.36 0.35
N SER A 119 -7.72 -3.89 -0.78
CA SER A 119 -8.29 -5.06 -1.42
C SER A 119 -7.34 -6.26 -1.34
N SER A 120 -7.89 -7.45 -1.18
CA SER A 120 -7.10 -8.68 -1.05
C SER A 120 -7.85 -9.92 -1.54
N ASN A 121 -7.10 -11.03 -1.73
CA ASN A 121 -7.65 -12.36 -1.98
C ASN A 121 -7.58 -13.29 -0.76
N GLU A 122 -7.53 -12.73 0.45
CA GLU A 122 -7.42 -13.49 1.70
C GLU A 122 -8.51 -14.57 1.84
N ALA A 123 -9.75 -14.24 1.49
CA ALA A 123 -10.87 -15.16 1.60
C ALA A 123 -10.79 -16.35 0.61
N SER A 124 -10.24 -16.11 -0.58
CA SER A 124 -10.09 -17.13 -1.62
C SER A 124 -9.22 -16.61 -2.78
N PRO A 125 -8.36 -17.44 -3.40
CA PRO A 125 -7.52 -17.04 -4.54
C PRO A 125 -8.30 -16.52 -5.76
N ILE A 126 -9.58 -16.87 -5.88
CA ILE A 126 -10.47 -16.47 -6.98
C ILE A 126 -11.42 -15.32 -6.61
N GLN A 127 -11.21 -14.69 -5.46
CA GLN A 127 -12.02 -13.57 -4.99
C GLN A 127 -11.14 -12.35 -4.72
N LYS A 128 -11.76 -11.18 -4.81
CA LYS A 128 -11.15 -9.91 -4.42
C LYS A 128 -12.12 -9.20 -3.48
N ASN A 129 -11.75 -9.11 -2.21
CA ASN A 129 -12.57 -8.50 -1.17
C ASN A 129 -12.02 -7.14 -0.76
N ILE A 130 -12.90 -6.28 -0.26
CA ILE A 130 -12.52 -5.03 0.38
C ILE A 130 -12.36 -5.30 1.87
N CYS A 131 -11.20 -4.91 2.41
CA CYS A 131 -10.81 -5.18 3.77
C CYS A 131 -10.37 -3.90 4.47
N THR A 132 -10.38 -3.93 5.79
CA THR A 132 -9.77 -2.89 6.63
C THR A 132 -8.78 -3.50 7.60
N VAL A 133 -7.69 -2.79 7.90
CA VAL A 133 -6.74 -3.17 8.93
C VAL A 133 -6.38 -1.97 9.80
N GLY A 134 -6.49 -2.14 11.11
CA GLY A 134 -6.04 -1.17 12.10
C GLY A 134 -4.53 -1.20 12.33
N MET A 135 -3.98 -0.17 12.97
CA MET A 135 -2.55 -0.11 13.30
C MET A 135 -2.09 -1.19 14.28
N ASN A 136 -3.01 -1.87 14.95
CA ASN A 136 -2.74 -3.05 15.77
C ASN A 136 -2.63 -4.36 14.96
N GLY A 137 -2.94 -4.33 13.64
CA GLY A 137 -2.95 -5.50 12.76
C GLY A 137 -4.27 -6.29 12.78
N LYS A 138 -5.29 -5.84 13.53
CA LYS A 138 -6.63 -6.45 13.46
C LYS A 138 -7.29 -6.04 12.16
N HIS A 139 -7.68 -7.03 11.36
CA HIS A 139 -8.31 -6.83 10.05
C HIS A 139 -9.69 -7.47 9.97
N SER A 140 -10.51 -7.04 9.02
CA SER A 140 -11.83 -7.58 8.71
C SER A 140 -12.24 -7.24 7.28
N VAL A 141 -13.11 -8.07 6.71
CA VAL A 141 -13.78 -7.80 5.43
C VAL A 141 -14.87 -6.75 5.63
N ILE A 142 -15.03 -5.85 4.67
CA ILE A 142 -16.09 -4.85 4.61
C ILE A 142 -17.11 -5.30 3.56
N GLY A 143 -18.40 -5.20 3.90
CA GLY A 143 -19.48 -5.57 2.99
C GLY A 143 -19.62 -7.08 2.78
N ASN A 144 -19.96 -7.49 1.56
CA ASN A 144 -20.13 -8.90 1.20
C ASN A 144 -18.75 -9.58 1.05
N ALA A 145 -18.61 -10.78 1.62
CA ALA A 145 -17.36 -11.54 1.54
C ALA A 145 -17.21 -12.37 0.26
N THR A 146 -18.21 -12.39 -0.64
CA THR A 146 -18.20 -13.26 -1.82
C THR A 146 -18.20 -12.45 -3.09
N GLY A 147 -17.22 -12.68 -3.96
CA GLY A 147 -17.19 -12.10 -5.29
C GLY A 147 -15.89 -11.34 -5.61
N TRP A 148 -15.99 -10.55 -6.67
CA TRP A 148 -14.92 -9.67 -7.13
C TRP A 148 -15.35 -8.22 -6.93
N HIS A 149 -14.70 -7.53 -6.03
CA HIS A 149 -15.06 -6.20 -5.54
C HIS A 149 -14.12 -5.12 -6.07
N SER A 150 -14.70 -3.93 -6.28
CA SER A 150 -13.97 -2.70 -6.61
C SER A 150 -14.61 -1.53 -5.86
N ALA A 151 -13.80 -0.76 -5.15
CA ALA A 151 -14.29 0.25 -4.23
C ALA A 151 -13.92 1.68 -4.64
N LYS A 152 -14.82 2.60 -4.32
CA LYS A 152 -14.52 4.04 -4.23
C LYS A 152 -14.78 4.52 -2.82
N LEU A 153 -13.75 5.11 -2.22
CA LEU A 153 -13.81 5.64 -0.87
C LEU A 153 -14.33 7.07 -0.87
N SER A 154 -15.18 7.42 0.11
CA SER A 154 -15.57 8.81 0.37
C SER A 154 -14.37 9.63 0.86
N ASN A 155 -14.43 10.96 0.75
CA ASN A 155 -13.36 11.84 1.22
C ASN A 155 -13.10 11.75 2.73
N SER A 156 -14.11 11.42 3.53
CA SER A 156 -13.97 11.17 4.97
C SER A 156 -13.30 9.83 5.27
N GLY A 157 -13.39 8.86 4.35
CA GLY A 157 -12.98 7.48 4.56
C GLY A 157 -13.97 6.63 5.35
N GLU A 158 -15.17 7.14 5.60
CA GLU A 158 -16.20 6.48 6.41
C GLU A 158 -17.17 5.65 5.58
N TYR A 159 -17.31 5.98 4.29
CA TYR A 159 -18.22 5.30 3.38
C TYR A 159 -17.46 4.75 2.18
N ILE A 160 -17.88 3.59 1.73
CA ILE A 160 -17.35 2.91 0.54
C ILE A 160 -18.50 2.65 -0.41
N LEU A 161 -18.33 3.05 -1.66
CA LEU A 161 -19.17 2.61 -2.75
C LEU A 161 -18.54 1.36 -3.35
N ASP A 162 -19.14 0.20 -3.06
CA ASP A 162 -18.65 -1.11 -3.47
C ASP A 162 -19.38 -1.58 -4.75
N TYR A 163 -18.60 -1.84 -5.79
CA TYR A 163 -19.05 -2.46 -7.02
C TYR A 163 -18.60 -3.90 -7.04
N TYR A 164 -19.52 -4.85 -7.07
CA TYR A 164 -19.12 -6.25 -7.09
C TYR A 164 -19.97 -7.13 -8.02
N SER A 165 -19.40 -8.27 -8.36
CA SER A 165 -20.06 -9.34 -9.09
C SER A 165 -19.61 -10.69 -8.55
N SER A 166 -20.43 -11.72 -8.76
CA SER A 166 -20.12 -13.12 -8.45
C SER A 166 -20.72 -14.03 -9.52
N PRO A 167 -20.48 -15.34 -9.51
CA PRO A 167 -21.12 -16.27 -10.44
C PRO A 167 -22.65 -16.25 -10.41
N THR A 168 -23.26 -15.81 -9.30
CA THR A 168 -24.71 -15.71 -9.11
C THR A 168 -25.25 -14.27 -9.10
N ILE A 169 -24.36 -13.27 -9.09
CA ILE A 169 -24.70 -11.83 -9.08
C ILE A 169 -23.99 -11.16 -10.25
N ALA A 170 -24.75 -10.72 -11.25
CA ALA A 170 -24.17 -10.13 -12.47
C ALA A 170 -23.40 -8.84 -12.19
N ARG A 171 -23.99 -7.91 -11.46
CA ARG A 171 -23.37 -6.67 -10.97
C ARG A 171 -24.24 -6.08 -9.87
N ASN A 172 -23.63 -5.66 -8.80
CA ASN A 172 -24.30 -4.93 -7.74
C ASN A 172 -23.49 -3.71 -7.31
N ILE A 173 -24.14 -2.74 -6.67
CA ILE A 173 -23.53 -1.54 -6.12
C ILE A 173 -24.12 -1.34 -4.74
N ASP A 174 -23.25 -1.41 -3.72
CA ASP A 174 -23.62 -1.21 -2.34
C ASP A 174 -22.89 -0.01 -1.72
N VAL A 175 -23.49 0.59 -0.71
CA VAL A 175 -22.84 1.57 0.16
C VAL A 175 -22.58 0.92 1.50
N CYS A 176 -21.30 0.87 1.88
CA CYS A 176 -20.82 0.30 3.14
C CYS A 176 -20.23 1.38 4.04
#